data_c168ada83b41fbcbca3ecf955941ff20
#
_entry.id   c168ada83b41fbcbca3ecf955941ff20
#
_cell.length_a   1.000
_cell.length_b   1.000
_cell.length_c   1.000
_cell.angle_alpha   90.00
_cell.angle_beta   90.00
_cell.angle_gamma   90.00
#
_symmetry.space_group_name_H-M   'P 1'
#
loop_
_entity.id
_entity.type
_entity.pdbx_description
1 polymer ?
#
loop_
_entity_poly.entity_id
_entity_poly.type
_entity_poly.pdbx_seq_one_letter_code
_entity_poly.pdbx_strand_id
1 'polypeptide(L)'
;MNTIDPLRTAVVDKRFQEDLEGFVPQKDSTATIVLEEYRPNRLTYKSKADKEQLAVFSEVYYQPGWKATVDGKEVPHFRADWILRGMRVPAGEHTIVFEFRPSGYVTAAYVSSYSSFLILLLLIAAIGWSGWKYWKKSKN
;
A
#
# COMPACT_ATOMS: atom_id res chain seq x y z
N MET A 1 25.95 5.53 26.65
CA MET A 1 24.79 5.52 25.73
C MET A 1 25.25 6.06 24.39
N ASN A 2 25.30 5.24 23.34
CA ASN A 2 25.56 5.77 21.99
C ASN A 2 24.36 6.60 21.57
N THR A 3 24.55 7.89 21.49
CA THR A 3 23.51 8.81 21.00
C THR A 3 23.44 8.67 19.49
N ILE A 4 22.42 8.00 19.00
CA ILE A 4 22.16 7.89 17.56
C ILE A 4 21.62 9.24 17.09
N ASP A 5 22.26 9.84 16.09
CA ASP A 5 21.74 11.05 15.44
C ASP A 5 20.67 10.65 14.40
N PRO A 6 19.38 10.92 14.66
CA PRO A 6 18.30 10.47 13.78
C PRO A 6 18.29 11.17 12.42
N LEU A 7 19.02 12.28 12.27
CA LEU A 7 19.17 12.97 10.99
C LEU A 7 20.22 12.35 10.06
N ARG A 8 21.01 11.43 10.59
CA ARG A 8 22.15 10.82 9.87
C ARG A 8 22.20 9.31 9.93
N THR A 9 21.37 8.69 10.76
CA THR A 9 21.47 7.26 11.04
C THR A 9 20.05 6.69 11.13
N ALA A 10 19.71 5.81 10.22
CA ALA A 10 18.50 5.01 10.29
C ALA A 10 18.79 3.66 10.98
N VAL A 11 17.91 3.25 11.87
CA VAL A 11 17.96 1.93 12.51
C VAL A 11 17.02 0.99 11.78
N VAL A 12 17.56 -0.05 11.17
CA VAL A 12 16.77 -1.06 10.44
C VAL A 12 16.80 -2.38 11.22
N ASP A 13 15.63 -3.03 11.31
CA ASP A 13 15.49 -4.34 11.95
C ASP A 13 16.24 -5.42 11.14
N LYS A 14 16.92 -6.33 11.83
CA LYS A 14 17.68 -7.44 11.20
C LYS A 14 16.86 -8.31 10.25
N ARG A 15 15.54 -8.35 10.39
CA ARG A 15 14.64 -9.07 9.49
C ARG A 15 14.67 -8.54 8.05
N PHE A 16 15.11 -7.30 7.86
CA PHE A 16 15.22 -6.64 6.56
C PHE A 16 16.67 -6.52 6.08
N GLN A 17 17.56 -7.33 6.62
CA GLN A 17 18.98 -7.31 6.26
C GLN A 17 19.19 -7.69 4.79
N GLU A 18 18.37 -8.59 4.26
CA GLU A 18 18.40 -9.00 2.84
C GLU A 18 18.08 -7.83 1.90
N ASP A 19 17.14 -6.96 2.28
CA ASP A 19 16.78 -5.77 1.49
C ASP A 19 17.91 -4.72 1.43
N LEU A 20 18.88 -4.84 2.33
CA LEU A 20 20.07 -3.96 2.41
C LEU A 20 21.34 -4.63 1.91
N GLU A 21 21.28 -5.85 1.41
CA GLU A 21 22.46 -6.54 0.91
C GLU A 21 23.14 -5.76 -0.21
N GLY A 22 24.46 -5.58 -0.09
CA GLY A 22 25.25 -4.80 -1.05
C GLY A 22 25.06 -3.29 -0.96
N PHE A 23 24.17 -2.77 -0.09
CA PHE A 23 24.07 -1.33 0.10
C PHE A 23 25.22 -0.78 0.94
N VAL A 24 25.92 0.22 0.42
CA VAL A 24 26.98 0.94 1.15
C VAL A 24 26.53 2.38 1.35
N PRO A 25 26.25 2.82 2.58
CA PRO A 25 25.86 4.19 2.86
C PRO A 25 26.92 5.19 2.35
N GLN A 26 26.51 6.11 1.52
CA GLN A 26 27.38 7.16 1.00
C GLN A 26 26.74 8.52 1.27
N LYS A 27 27.55 9.47 1.73
CA LYS A 27 27.06 10.82 1.92
C LYS A 27 26.82 11.49 0.58
N ASP A 28 25.61 11.96 0.36
CA ASP A 28 25.23 12.80 -0.76
C ASP A 28 24.47 14.02 -0.22
N SER A 29 25.09 15.18 -0.32
CA SER A 29 24.50 16.44 0.14
C SER A 29 23.53 17.06 -0.87
N THR A 30 23.46 16.51 -2.07
CA THR A 30 22.56 16.96 -3.16
C THR A 30 21.27 16.14 -3.18
N ALA A 31 21.25 15.02 -2.45
CA ALA A 31 20.10 14.15 -2.40
C ALA A 31 18.85 14.86 -1.83
N THR A 32 17.78 14.81 -2.59
CA THR A 32 16.49 15.40 -2.22
C THR A 32 15.35 14.43 -2.48
N ILE A 33 14.33 14.49 -1.64
CA ILE A 33 13.06 13.81 -1.83
C ILE A 33 11.94 14.81 -1.54
N VAL A 34 10.99 14.93 -2.48
CA VAL A 34 9.86 15.86 -2.38
C VAL A 34 8.57 15.10 -2.59
N LEU A 35 7.61 15.28 -1.69
CA LEU A 35 6.25 14.77 -1.84
C LEU A 35 5.52 15.62 -2.89
N GLU A 36 5.06 15.00 -3.99
CA GLU A 36 4.28 15.67 -5.04
C GLU A 36 2.78 15.48 -4.87
N GLU A 37 2.36 14.28 -4.48
CA GLU A 37 0.95 13.96 -4.34
C GLU A 37 0.72 13.19 -3.04
N TYR A 38 -0.26 13.64 -2.25
CA TYR A 38 -0.73 12.96 -1.07
C TYR A 38 -2.21 12.60 -1.24
N ARG A 39 -2.51 11.31 -1.30
CA ARG A 39 -3.86 10.75 -1.22
C ARG A 39 -3.91 9.66 -0.14
N PRO A 40 -5.06 9.38 0.45
CA PRO A 40 -5.18 8.38 1.52
C PRO A 40 -4.64 6.99 1.16
N ASN A 41 -4.69 6.62 -0.12
CA ASN A 41 -4.26 5.32 -0.65
C ASN A 41 -3.09 5.40 -1.62
N ARG A 42 -2.52 6.59 -1.85
CA ARG A 42 -1.41 6.79 -2.78
C ARG A 42 -0.56 7.99 -2.39
N LEU A 43 0.75 7.78 -2.35
CA LEU A 43 1.74 8.81 -2.11
C LEU A 43 2.71 8.79 -3.27
N THR A 44 2.99 9.96 -3.85
CA THR A 44 3.95 10.09 -4.94
C THR A 44 5.05 11.06 -4.53
N TYR A 45 6.28 10.60 -4.62
CA TYR A 45 7.48 11.39 -4.33
C TYR A 45 8.35 11.47 -5.58
N LYS A 46 9.06 12.59 -5.70
CA LYS A 46 10.22 12.72 -6.60
C LYS A 46 11.49 12.71 -5.81
N SER A 47 12.43 11.89 -6.23
CA SER A 47 13.78 11.84 -5.69
C SER A 47 14.80 12.28 -6.73
N LYS A 48 15.87 12.89 -6.23
CA LYS A 48 17.07 13.22 -7.01
C LYS A 48 18.26 12.99 -6.10
N ALA A 49 19.21 12.18 -6.57
CA ALA A 49 20.45 11.90 -5.84
C ALA A 49 21.57 11.51 -6.82
N ASP A 50 22.81 11.91 -6.52
CA ASP A 50 23.96 11.52 -7.31
C ASP A 50 24.44 10.09 -6.99
N LYS A 51 24.00 9.55 -5.84
CA LYS A 51 24.36 8.21 -5.36
C LYS A 51 23.12 7.50 -4.83
N GLU A 52 23.18 6.17 -4.80
CA GLU A 52 22.15 5.38 -4.14
C GLU A 52 22.01 5.76 -2.67
N GLN A 53 20.80 6.01 -2.22
CA GLN A 53 20.47 6.45 -0.87
C GLN A 53 19.50 5.53 -0.16
N LEU A 54 19.56 5.53 1.17
CA LEU A 54 18.52 4.99 2.03
C LEU A 54 17.57 6.12 2.39
N ALA A 55 16.35 6.07 1.88
CA ALA A 55 15.33 7.04 2.22
C ALA A 55 14.46 6.53 3.36
N VAL A 56 14.19 7.39 4.34
CA VAL A 56 13.22 7.16 5.41
C VAL A 56 12.10 8.17 5.27
N PHE A 57 10.88 7.67 5.18
CA PHE A 57 9.66 8.45 5.00
C PHE A 57 8.95 8.59 6.34
N SER A 58 8.36 9.75 6.61
CA SER A 58 7.57 10.02 7.82
C SER A 58 6.21 9.32 7.81
N GLU A 59 6.13 8.16 7.16
CA GLU A 59 4.94 7.34 7.03
C GLU A 59 5.10 6.04 7.83
N VAL A 60 4.03 5.61 8.48
CA VAL A 60 4.03 4.36 9.24
C VAL A 60 4.25 3.17 8.30
N TYR A 61 5.19 2.31 8.66
CA TYR A 61 5.39 1.03 7.97
C TYR A 61 4.22 0.09 8.28
N TYR A 62 3.52 -0.31 7.23
CA TYR A 62 2.49 -1.34 7.29
C TYR A 62 2.57 -2.20 6.04
N GLN A 63 3.14 -3.39 6.16
CA GLN A 63 3.38 -4.29 5.03
C GLN A 63 2.10 -4.79 4.35
N PRO A 64 1.04 -5.20 5.09
CA PRO A 64 -0.17 -5.68 4.45
C PRO A 64 -0.88 -4.58 3.63
N GLY A 65 -0.73 -4.65 2.32
CA GLY A 65 -1.47 -3.80 1.39
C GLY A 65 -0.72 -2.61 0.81
N TRP A 66 0.36 -2.12 1.41
CA TRP A 66 1.19 -1.09 0.80
C TRP A 66 2.24 -1.72 -0.13
N LYS A 67 2.32 -1.20 -1.33
CA LYS A 67 3.34 -1.52 -2.33
C LYS A 67 4.14 -0.27 -2.67
N ALA A 68 5.44 -0.45 -2.85
CA ALA A 68 6.33 0.62 -3.29
C ALA A 68 6.79 0.34 -4.72
N THR A 69 6.84 1.36 -5.54
CA THR A 69 7.43 1.30 -6.88
C THR A 69 8.39 2.46 -7.11
N VAL A 70 9.45 2.20 -7.87
CA VAL A 70 10.34 3.22 -8.42
C VAL A 70 10.22 3.15 -9.93
N ASP A 71 9.79 4.22 -10.57
CA ASP A 71 9.53 4.32 -12.01
C ASP A 71 8.62 3.18 -12.53
N GLY A 72 7.64 2.81 -11.72
CA GLY A 72 6.68 1.76 -12.04
C GLY A 72 7.15 0.32 -11.78
N LYS A 73 8.41 0.10 -11.35
CA LYS A 73 8.92 -1.21 -10.95
C LYS A 73 8.72 -1.41 -9.45
N GLU A 74 8.12 -2.53 -9.05
CA GLU A 74 7.94 -2.87 -7.63
C GLU A 74 9.30 -3.08 -6.96
N VAL A 75 9.51 -2.42 -5.82
CA VAL A 75 10.72 -2.52 -5.01
C VAL A 75 10.35 -2.80 -3.56
N PRO A 76 11.20 -3.52 -2.82
CA PRO A 76 10.97 -3.78 -1.42
C PRO A 76 11.03 -2.47 -0.61
N HIS A 77 10.22 -2.39 0.41
CA HIS A 77 10.28 -1.38 1.45
C HIS A 77 10.24 -2.06 2.81
N PHE A 78 10.86 -1.46 3.79
CA PHE A 78 11.08 -2.07 5.10
C PHE A 78 10.81 -1.08 6.22
N ARG A 79 10.85 -1.60 7.45
CA ARG A 79 10.67 -0.80 8.65
C ARG A 79 12.01 -0.21 9.11
N ALA A 80 12.05 1.12 9.19
CA ALA A 80 13.15 1.89 9.75
C ALA A 80 12.68 2.65 10.99
N ASP A 81 13.60 2.97 11.89
CA ASP A 81 13.37 3.79 13.08
C ASP A 81 12.09 3.41 13.84
N TRP A 82 11.93 2.11 14.13
CA TRP A 82 10.83 1.45 14.85
C TRP A 82 9.52 1.38 14.10
N ILE A 83 9.06 2.44 13.47
CA ILE A 83 7.73 2.53 12.87
C ILE A 83 7.71 3.15 11.47
N LEU A 84 8.80 3.77 11.05
CA LEU A 84 8.84 4.49 9.79
C LEU A 84 9.08 3.57 8.59
N ARG A 85 8.74 4.05 7.43
CA ARG A 85 8.94 3.35 6.17
C ARG A 85 10.28 3.72 5.56
N GLY A 86 11.11 2.73 5.29
CA GLY A 86 12.40 2.90 4.62
C GLY A 86 12.43 2.17 3.29
N MET A 87 13.23 2.65 2.35
CA MET A 87 13.55 1.96 1.10
C MET A 87 14.88 2.43 0.52
N ARG A 88 15.47 1.60 -0.35
CA ARG A 88 16.61 2.00 -1.17
C ARG A 88 16.12 2.80 -2.37
N VAL A 89 16.77 3.91 -2.65
CA VAL A 89 16.49 4.78 -3.79
C VAL A 89 17.74 4.82 -4.66
N PRO A 90 17.67 4.42 -5.93
CA PRO A 90 18.81 4.46 -6.84
C PRO A 90 19.33 5.88 -7.05
N ALA A 91 20.54 5.99 -7.59
CA ALA A 91 21.08 7.25 -8.07
C ALA A 91 20.34 7.72 -9.33
N GLY A 92 20.09 9.02 -9.44
CA GLY A 92 19.35 9.63 -10.53
C GLY A 92 18.10 10.37 -10.07
N GLU A 93 17.25 10.69 -11.03
CA GLU A 93 15.93 11.27 -10.80
C GLU A 93 14.88 10.17 -10.97
N HIS A 94 14.10 9.92 -9.91
CA HIS A 94 13.13 8.84 -9.90
C HIS A 94 11.79 9.28 -9.34
N THR A 95 10.73 8.63 -9.80
CA THR A 95 9.39 8.77 -9.24
C THR A 95 9.10 7.56 -8.34
N ILE A 96 8.90 7.82 -7.06
CA ILE A 96 8.58 6.81 -6.06
C ILE A 96 7.08 6.87 -5.79
N VAL A 97 6.40 5.74 -5.89
CA VAL A 97 4.97 5.67 -5.60
C VAL A 97 4.73 4.59 -4.54
N PHE A 98 4.09 4.99 -3.45
CA PHE A 98 3.48 4.05 -2.51
C PHE A 98 1.99 3.97 -2.79
N GLU A 99 1.47 2.77 -2.96
CA GLU A 99 0.06 2.54 -3.21
C GLU A 99 -0.51 1.48 -2.27
N PHE A 100 -1.65 1.80 -1.65
CA PHE A 100 -2.35 0.88 -0.76
C PHE A 100 -3.33 0.02 -1.56
N ARG A 101 -3.01 -1.26 -1.73
CA ARG A 101 -3.82 -2.27 -2.43
C ARG A 101 -3.94 -3.55 -1.59
N PRO A 102 -4.72 -3.55 -0.52
CA PRO A 102 -4.90 -4.76 0.29
C PRO A 102 -5.65 -5.82 -0.52
N SER A 103 -5.01 -6.95 -0.76
CA SER A 103 -5.55 -8.06 -1.57
C SER A 103 -6.89 -8.58 -1.03
N GLY A 104 -7.04 -8.62 0.29
CA GLY A 104 -8.27 -9.07 0.95
C GLY A 104 -9.46 -8.14 0.74
N TYR A 105 -9.26 -6.84 0.60
CA TYR A 105 -10.35 -5.87 0.43
C TYR A 105 -11.07 -6.05 -0.91
N VAL A 106 -10.32 -6.24 -1.98
CA VAL A 106 -10.89 -6.45 -3.32
C VAL A 106 -11.75 -7.72 -3.35
N THR A 107 -11.24 -8.81 -2.80
CA THR A 107 -11.98 -10.09 -2.71
C THR A 107 -13.23 -9.97 -1.84
N ALA A 108 -13.13 -9.32 -0.67
CA ALA A 108 -14.27 -9.10 0.21
C ALA A 108 -15.35 -8.23 -0.43
N ALA A 109 -14.98 -7.20 -1.17
CA ALA A 109 -15.93 -6.34 -1.89
C ALA A 109 -16.70 -7.11 -2.96
N TYR A 110 -16.04 -7.96 -3.74
CA TYR A 110 -16.72 -8.83 -4.71
C TYR A 110 -17.68 -9.81 -4.04
N VAL A 111 -17.22 -10.53 -3.00
CA VAL A 111 -18.08 -11.48 -2.26
C VAL A 111 -19.32 -10.78 -1.69
N SER A 112 -19.15 -9.60 -1.09
CA SER A 112 -20.27 -8.81 -0.57
C SER A 112 -21.26 -8.40 -1.67
N SER A 113 -20.78 -7.93 -2.82
CA SER A 113 -21.63 -7.54 -3.95
C SER A 113 -22.43 -8.70 -4.51
N TYR A 114 -21.79 -9.85 -4.73
CA TYR A 114 -22.47 -11.05 -5.23
C TYR A 114 -23.51 -11.59 -4.24
N SER A 115 -23.19 -11.59 -2.95
CA SER A 115 -24.12 -12.01 -1.89
C SER A 115 -25.35 -11.12 -1.83
N SER A 116 -25.17 -9.80 -1.91
CA SER A 116 -26.26 -8.83 -1.92
C SER A 116 -27.17 -9.01 -3.13
N PHE A 117 -26.59 -9.22 -4.33
CA PHE A 117 -27.34 -9.50 -5.53
C PHE A 117 -28.15 -10.77 -5.46
N LEU A 118 -27.57 -11.86 -4.91
CA LEU A 118 -28.25 -13.13 -4.71
C LEU A 118 -29.46 -12.99 -3.76
N ILE A 119 -29.27 -12.29 -2.63
CA ILE A 119 -30.36 -12.03 -1.68
C ILE A 119 -31.50 -11.25 -2.35
N LEU A 120 -31.18 -10.21 -3.10
CA LEU A 120 -32.18 -9.41 -3.83
C LEU A 120 -32.97 -10.28 -4.82
N LEU A 121 -32.30 -11.15 -5.55
CA LEU A 121 -32.91 -12.06 -6.52
C LEU A 121 -33.86 -13.06 -5.84
N LEU A 122 -33.44 -13.62 -4.69
CA LEU A 122 -34.29 -14.51 -3.88
C LEU A 122 -35.53 -13.79 -3.32
N LEU A 123 -35.41 -12.53 -2.89
CA LEU A 123 -36.52 -11.72 -2.44
C LEU A 123 -37.53 -11.47 -3.55
N ILE A 124 -37.06 -11.08 -4.74
CA ILE A 124 -37.94 -10.87 -5.90
C ILE A 124 -38.66 -12.17 -6.27
N ALA A 125 -37.97 -13.30 -6.30
CA ALA A 125 -38.55 -14.60 -6.56
C ALA A 125 -39.61 -14.98 -5.52
N ALA A 126 -39.37 -14.76 -4.24
CA ALA A 126 -40.30 -15.03 -3.14
C ALA A 126 -41.56 -14.16 -3.26
N ILE A 127 -41.41 -12.86 -3.55
CA ILE A 127 -42.53 -11.93 -3.76
C ILE A 127 -43.36 -12.37 -4.97
N GLY A 128 -42.72 -12.67 -6.09
CA GLY A 128 -43.35 -13.15 -7.31
C GLY A 128 -44.15 -14.46 -7.08
N TRP A 129 -43.53 -15.43 -6.39
CA TRP A 129 -44.18 -16.68 -6.02
C TRP A 129 -45.39 -16.46 -5.12
N SER A 130 -45.26 -15.61 -4.13
CA SER A 130 -46.31 -15.26 -3.19
C SER A 130 -47.49 -14.59 -3.91
N GLY A 131 -47.22 -13.61 -4.78
CA GLY A 131 -48.21 -12.93 -5.60
C GLY A 131 -48.95 -13.88 -6.56
N TRP A 132 -48.22 -14.81 -7.20
CA TRP A 132 -48.81 -15.80 -8.12
C TRP A 132 -49.70 -16.77 -7.34
N LYS A 133 -49.32 -17.22 -6.15
CA LYS A 133 -50.14 -18.09 -5.30
C LYS A 133 -51.43 -17.41 -4.81
N TYR A 134 -51.37 -16.12 -4.50
CA TYR A 134 -52.52 -15.29 -4.14
C TYR A 134 -53.50 -15.13 -5.31
N TRP A 135 -52.98 -14.81 -6.49
CA TRP A 135 -53.78 -14.64 -7.72
C TRP A 135 -54.51 -15.94 -8.12
N LYS A 136 -53.82 -17.07 -8.04
CA LYS A 136 -54.43 -18.40 -8.30
C LYS A 136 -55.54 -18.77 -7.32
N LYS A 137 -55.41 -18.36 -6.07
CA LYS A 137 -56.44 -18.61 -5.03
C LYS A 137 -57.65 -17.71 -5.18
N SER A 138 -57.55 -16.54 -5.77
CA SER A 138 -58.62 -15.57 -6.02
C SER A 138 -59.50 -15.94 -7.23
N LYS A 139 -59.06 -16.85 -8.08
CA LYS A 139 -59.79 -17.28 -9.29
C LYS A 139 -60.58 -18.61 -9.13
N ASN A 140 -60.47 -19.28 -7.99
CA ASN A 140 -61.24 -20.44 -7.58
C ASN A 140 -62.21 -20.06 -6.46
#